data_526a5a3ce6c32edb77c80c595f3fb747
#
_entry.id   526a5a3ce6c32edb77c80c595f3fb747
#
_cell.length_a   1.000
_cell.length_b   1.000
_cell.length_c   1.000
_cell.angle_alpha   90.00
_cell.angle_beta   90.00
_cell.angle_gamma   90.00
#
_symmetry.space_group_name_H-M   'P 1'
#
loop_
_entity.id
_entity.type
_entity.pdbx_description
1 polymer ?
#
loop_
_entity_poly.entity_id
_entity_poly.type
_entity_poly.pdbx_seq_one_letter_code
_entity_poly.pdbx_strand_id
1 'polypeptide(L)'
;MKKGLVVFFAVVLLLAGWIFGSYNGVVTANENVNGKWSQVETQLQRRSDLIPNLVNTVKGYSAHESQVFTDVANARARLAGARNVTEAAQANGELSGALSRLLAISENYPQLKANTNFIQLQDELAGTENRLAVARKDYNDAAQAYNAKIKSFPTVLVARMMGFQERSYFKADPQAQKLSLIHISEPTRLLSIS
;
A
#
# COMPACT_ATOMS: atom_id res chain seq x y z
N MET A 1 12.34 -51.38 29.83
CA MET A 1 11.07 -50.85 29.29
C MET A 1 10.69 -49.48 29.85
N LYS A 2 10.76 -49.17 31.16
CA LYS A 2 10.40 -47.88 31.75
C LYS A 2 11.21 -46.68 31.23
N LYS A 3 12.52 -46.82 30.97
CA LYS A 3 13.40 -45.73 30.45
C LYS A 3 13.00 -45.28 29.00
N GLY A 4 12.65 -46.25 28.15
CA GLY A 4 12.22 -45.92 26.77
C GLY A 4 10.90 -45.18 26.72
N LEU A 5 9.97 -45.52 27.61
CA LEU A 5 8.68 -44.81 27.72
C LEU A 5 8.84 -43.36 28.19
N VAL A 6 9.74 -43.13 29.16
CA VAL A 6 10.05 -41.77 29.64
C VAL A 6 10.67 -40.92 28.52
N VAL A 7 11.62 -41.47 27.77
CA VAL A 7 12.23 -40.77 26.61
C VAL A 7 11.18 -40.46 25.53
N PHE A 8 10.27 -41.40 25.25
CA PHE A 8 9.20 -41.21 24.30
C PHE A 8 8.30 -40.03 24.70
N PHE A 9 7.81 -40.00 25.96
CA PHE A 9 6.98 -38.89 26.45
C PHE A 9 7.74 -37.56 26.48
N ALA A 10 9.02 -37.55 26.83
CA ALA A 10 9.84 -36.34 26.78
C ALA A 10 9.94 -35.77 25.35
N VAL A 11 10.16 -36.64 24.36
CA VAL A 11 10.20 -36.23 22.94
C VAL A 11 8.85 -35.68 22.48
N VAL A 12 7.74 -36.34 22.84
CA VAL A 12 6.38 -35.87 22.49
C VAL A 12 6.09 -34.50 23.10
N LEU A 13 6.47 -34.26 24.37
CA LEU A 13 6.30 -32.97 25.03
C LEU A 13 7.14 -31.86 24.37
N LEU A 14 8.38 -32.17 23.97
CA LEU A 14 9.22 -31.22 23.26
C LEU A 14 8.64 -30.86 21.88
N LEU A 15 8.14 -31.86 21.14
CA LEU A 15 7.49 -31.63 19.85
C LEU A 15 6.22 -30.82 20.00
N ALA A 16 5.37 -31.11 21.00
CA ALA A 16 4.17 -30.36 21.29
C ALA A 16 4.52 -28.89 21.63
N GLY A 17 5.46 -28.66 22.54
CA GLY A 17 5.91 -27.31 22.90
C GLY A 17 6.44 -26.53 21.70
N TRP A 18 7.19 -27.19 20.82
CA TRP A 18 7.67 -26.59 19.58
C TRP A 18 6.53 -26.23 18.61
N ILE A 19 5.53 -27.11 18.41
CA ILE A 19 4.36 -26.85 17.56
C ILE A 19 3.60 -25.64 18.09
N PHE A 20 3.30 -25.57 19.40
CA PHE A 20 2.61 -24.43 20.00
C PHE A 20 3.41 -23.12 19.85
N GLY A 21 4.73 -23.15 20.07
CA GLY A 21 5.58 -22.00 19.88
C GLY A 21 5.62 -21.51 18.43
N SER A 22 5.69 -22.45 17.48
CA SER A 22 5.67 -22.14 16.04
C SER A 22 4.33 -21.54 15.61
N TYR A 23 3.22 -22.12 16.06
CA TYR A 23 1.87 -21.62 15.80
C TYR A 23 1.69 -20.19 16.32
N ASN A 24 1.97 -19.95 17.59
CA ASN A 24 1.85 -18.62 18.19
C ASN A 24 2.72 -17.59 17.45
N GLY A 25 3.93 -17.98 17.05
CA GLY A 25 4.81 -17.13 16.30
C GLY A 25 4.28 -16.77 14.89
N VAL A 26 3.59 -17.68 14.20
CA VAL A 26 2.94 -17.41 12.91
C VAL A 26 1.73 -16.52 13.11
N VAL A 27 0.89 -16.78 14.12
CA VAL A 27 -0.27 -15.94 14.47
C VAL A 27 0.16 -14.51 14.75
N THR A 28 1.18 -14.30 15.59
CA THR A 28 1.71 -12.96 15.90
C THR A 28 2.21 -12.24 14.64
N ALA A 29 2.93 -12.94 13.76
CA ALA A 29 3.37 -12.35 12.51
C ALA A 29 2.19 -11.98 11.58
N ASN A 30 1.15 -12.83 11.54
CA ASN A 30 -0.06 -12.56 10.77
C ASN A 30 -0.82 -11.32 11.29
N GLU A 31 -0.97 -11.21 12.62
CA GLU A 31 -1.61 -10.03 13.24
C GLU A 31 -0.80 -8.75 13.01
N ASN A 32 0.53 -8.83 12.98
CA ASN A 32 1.35 -7.69 12.60
C ASN A 32 1.07 -7.23 11.17
N VAL A 33 0.92 -8.17 10.21
CA VAL A 33 0.53 -7.83 8.82
C VAL A 33 -0.84 -7.16 8.79
N ASN A 34 -1.84 -7.68 9.53
CA ASN A 34 -3.17 -7.09 9.63
C ASN A 34 -3.11 -5.66 10.19
N GLY A 35 -2.33 -5.43 11.24
CA GLY A 35 -2.14 -4.11 11.84
C GLY A 35 -1.50 -3.11 10.87
N LYS A 36 -0.50 -3.56 10.09
CA LYS A 36 0.12 -2.72 9.04
C LYS A 36 -0.82 -2.45 7.87
N TRP A 37 -1.67 -3.42 7.52
CA TRP A 37 -2.71 -3.22 6.51
C TRP A 37 -3.71 -2.15 6.94
N SER A 38 -4.19 -2.17 8.17
CA SER A 38 -5.10 -1.15 8.71
C SER A 38 -4.50 0.26 8.65
N GLN A 39 -3.18 0.42 8.78
CA GLN A 39 -2.51 1.71 8.59
C GLN A 39 -2.59 2.17 7.12
N VAL A 40 -2.40 1.25 6.15
CA VAL A 40 -2.57 1.54 4.72
C VAL A 40 -4.01 1.98 4.44
N GLU A 41 -5.00 1.22 4.90
CA GLU A 41 -6.43 1.53 4.72
C GLU A 41 -6.77 2.92 5.28
N THR A 42 -6.24 3.27 6.45
CA THR A 42 -6.45 4.59 7.06
C THR A 42 -5.94 5.73 6.16
N GLN A 43 -4.77 5.56 5.52
CA GLN A 43 -4.24 6.58 4.61
C GLN A 43 -5.01 6.63 3.29
N LEU A 44 -5.44 5.48 2.75
CA LEU A 44 -6.29 5.41 1.56
C LEU A 44 -7.64 6.08 1.81
N GLN A 45 -8.26 5.86 2.97
CA GLN A 45 -9.50 6.50 3.36
C GLN A 45 -9.32 8.02 3.46
N ARG A 46 -8.29 8.49 4.18
CA ARG A 46 -8.00 9.93 4.31
C ARG A 46 -7.81 10.59 2.95
N ARG A 47 -7.10 9.94 2.04
CA ARG A 47 -6.92 10.41 0.67
C ARG A 47 -8.25 10.51 -0.07
N SER A 48 -9.10 9.49 0.04
CA SER A 48 -10.44 9.44 -0.55
C SER A 48 -11.36 10.55 -0.05
N ASP A 49 -11.24 10.93 1.23
CA ASP A 49 -12.07 11.94 1.87
C ASP A 49 -11.69 13.38 1.46
N LEU A 50 -10.45 13.61 1.04
CA LEU A 50 -10.02 14.91 0.52
C LEU A 50 -10.54 15.19 -0.91
N ILE A 51 -10.85 14.16 -1.69
CA ILE A 51 -11.19 14.27 -3.11
C ILE A 51 -12.44 15.09 -3.37
N PRO A 52 -13.59 14.93 -2.65
CA PRO A 52 -14.78 15.71 -2.92
C PRO A 52 -14.54 17.22 -2.78
N ASN A 53 -13.76 17.62 -1.77
CA ASN A 53 -13.43 19.02 -1.55
C ASN A 53 -12.54 19.58 -2.67
N LEU A 54 -11.56 18.81 -3.10
CA LEU A 54 -10.71 19.17 -4.23
C LEU A 54 -11.51 19.33 -5.52
N VAL A 55 -12.35 18.34 -5.85
CA VAL A 55 -13.22 18.38 -7.03
C VAL A 55 -14.16 19.58 -7.01
N ASN A 56 -14.79 19.88 -5.86
CA ASN A 56 -15.68 21.02 -5.72
C ASN A 56 -14.94 22.36 -5.90
N THR A 57 -13.73 22.46 -5.35
CA THR A 57 -12.89 23.65 -5.51
C THR A 57 -12.52 23.86 -6.99
N VAL A 58 -12.08 22.81 -7.68
CA VAL A 58 -11.69 22.88 -9.11
C VAL A 58 -12.92 23.19 -9.99
N LYS A 59 -14.07 22.56 -9.74
CA LYS A 59 -15.34 22.82 -10.48
C LYS A 59 -15.75 24.28 -10.47
N GLY A 60 -15.47 25.00 -9.40
CA GLY A 60 -15.78 26.44 -9.31
C GLY A 60 -15.07 27.29 -10.35
N TYR A 61 -13.97 26.80 -10.92
CA TYR A 61 -13.14 27.50 -11.91
C TYR A 61 -13.18 26.89 -13.32
N SER A 62 -13.48 25.58 -13.43
CA SER A 62 -13.36 24.81 -14.67
C SER A 62 -14.57 23.90 -14.91
N ALA A 63 -15.77 24.46 -14.94
CA ALA A 63 -17.02 23.70 -15.05
C ALA A 63 -17.13 22.84 -16.34
N HIS A 64 -16.34 23.13 -17.38
CA HIS A 64 -16.37 22.42 -18.66
C HIS A 64 -15.57 21.09 -18.67
N GLU A 65 -14.78 20.81 -17.64
CA GLU A 65 -13.89 19.62 -17.56
C GLU A 65 -14.62 18.39 -16.97
N SER A 66 -15.86 18.16 -17.42
CA SER A 66 -16.76 17.14 -16.85
C SER A 66 -16.17 15.71 -16.88
N GLN A 67 -15.37 15.37 -17.91
CA GLN A 67 -14.77 14.05 -18.05
C GLN A 67 -13.77 13.76 -16.93
N VAL A 68 -12.91 14.72 -16.59
CA VAL A 68 -11.90 14.54 -15.55
C VAL A 68 -12.53 14.37 -14.18
N PHE A 69 -13.63 15.10 -13.89
CA PHE A 69 -14.38 14.91 -12.64
C PHE A 69 -15.02 13.53 -12.54
N THR A 70 -15.54 13.03 -13.67
CA THR A 70 -16.12 11.68 -13.76
C THR A 70 -15.05 10.62 -13.55
N ASP A 71 -13.85 10.77 -14.16
CA ASP A 71 -12.74 9.86 -14.00
C ASP A 71 -12.29 9.76 -12.53
N VAL A 72 -12.18 10.91 -11.85
CA VAL A 72 -11.82 10.97 -10.43
C VAL A 72 -12.90 10.31 -9.55
N ALA A 73 -14.17 10.57 -9.81
CA ALA A 73 -15.29 9.95 -9.08
C ALA A 73 -15.30 8.43 -9.26
N ASN A 74 -15.10 7.93 -10.48
CA ASN A 74 -15.03 6.50 -10.78
C ASN A 74 -13.82 5.83 -10.11
N ALA A 75 -12.63 6.44 -10.17
CA ALA A 75 -11.45 5.91 -9.52
C ALA A 75 -11.60 5.87 -7.99
N ARG A 76 -12.22 6.91 -7.40
CA ARG A 76 -12.56 6.94 -5.97
C ARG A 76 -13.53 5.81 -5.60
N ALA A 77 -14.57 5.59 -6.41
CA ALA A 77 -15.53 4.52 -6.17
C ALA A 77 -14.89 3.12 -6.24
N ARG A 78 -13.97 2.91 -7.18
CA ARG A 78 -13.19 1.66 -7.27
C ARG A 78 -12.31 1.44 -6.04
N LEU A 79 -11.66 2.49 -5.55
CA LEU A 79 -10.86 2.40 -4.34
C LEU A 79 -11.71 2.03 -3.12
N ALA A 80 -12.88 2.66 -2.97
CA ALA A 80 -13.82 2.35 -1.89
C ALA A 80 -14.42 0.94 -1.99
N GLY A 81 -14.50 0.36 -3.19
CA GLY A 81 -14.98 -1.00 -3.45
C GLY A 81 -13.91 -2.09 -3.38
N ALA A 82 -12.64 -1.74 -3.20
CA ALA A 82 -11.54 -2.72 -3.16
C ALA A 82 -11.67 -3.65 -1.95
N ARG A 83 -11.56 -4.97 -2.19
CA ARG A 83 -11.78 -6.01 -1.17
C ARG A 83 -10.49 -6.67 -0.69
N ASN A 84 -9.40 -6.43 -1.37
CA ASN A 84 -8.10 -7.01 -1.06
C ASN A 84 -6.95 -6.07 -1.43
N VAL A 85 -5.76 -6.40 -0.96
CA VAL A 85 -4.55 -5.59 -1.15
C VAL A 85 -4.25 -5.31 -2.62
N THR A 86 -4.45 -6.29 -3.49
CA THR A 86 -4.15 -6.16 -4.94
C THR A 86 -5.12 -5.20 -5.61
N GLU A 87 -6.41 -5.32 -5.34
CA GLU A 87 -7.44 -4.39 -5.82
C GLU A 87 -7.22 -2.98 -5.31
N ALA A 88 -6.89 -2.83 -4.01
CA ALA A 88 -6.61 -1.53 -3.42
C ALA A 88 -5.36 -0.87 -4.05
N ALA A 89 -4.32 -1.65 -4.34
CA ALA A 89 -3.12 -1.15 -5.01
C ALA A 89 -3.42 -0.65 -6.41
N GLN A 90 -4.17 -1.42 -7.21
CA GLN A 90 -4.57 -1.04 -8.56
C GLN A 90 -5.48 0.21 -8.55
N ALA A 91 -6.52 0.20 -7.73
CA ALA A 91 -7.47 1.31 -7.64
C ALA A 91 -6.79 2.61 -7.15
N ASN A 92 -5.81 2.50 -6.24
CA ASN A 92 -5.01 3.65 -5.83
C ASN A 92 -4.12 4.19 -6.97
N GLY A 93 -3.58 3.31 -7.82
CA GLY A 93 -2.84 3.72 -9.03
C GLY A 93 -3.74 4.50 -10.00
N GLU A 94 -4.94 3.98 -10.29
CA GLU A 94 -5.94 4.65 -11.14
C GLU A 94 -6.35 6.02 -10.56
N LEU A 95 -6.56 6.08 -9.25
CA LEU A 95 -6.88 7.33 -8.56
C LEU A 95 -5.73 8.35 -8.64
N SER A 96 -4.50 7.93 -8.49
CA SER A 96 -3.33 8.79 -8.65
C SER A 96 -3.24 9.37 -10.06
N GLY A 97 -3.50 8.56 -11.09
CA GLY A 97 -3.54 9.03 -12.48
C GLY A 97 -4.68 10.03 -12.74
N ALA A 98 -5.87 9.78 -12.20
CA ALA A 98 -7.01 10.68 -12.33
C ALA A 98 -6.76 12.02 -11.60
N LEU A 99 -6.19 11.98 -10.40
CA LEU A 99 -5.82 13.18 -9.64
C LEU A 99 -4.72 13.99 -10.34
N SER A 100 -3.74 13.34 -10.95
CA SER A 100 -2.71 14.04 -11.72
C SER A 100 -3.32 14.83 -12.88
N ARG A 101 -4.30 14.26 -13.60
CA ARG A 101 -5.04 14.97 -14.66
C ARG A 101 -5.87 16.13 -14.10
N LEU A 102 -6.53 15.93 -12.96
CA LEU A 102 -7.28 16.99 -12.29
C LEU A 102 -6.39 18.15 -11.87
N LEU A 103 -5.21 17.88 -11.33
CA LEU A 103 -4.26 18.91 -10.93
C LEU A 103 -3.67 19.64 -12.14
N ALA A 104 -3.46 18.96 -13.26
CA ALA A 104 -2.98 19.58 -14.50
C ALA A 104 -3.94 20.66 -15.05
N ILE A 105 -5.25 20.56 -14.77
CA ILE A 105 -6.22 21.61 -15.13
C ILE A 105 -5.85 22.94 -14.48
N SER A 106 -5.37 22.92 -13.23
CA SER A 106 -5.00 24.15 -12.51
C SER A 106 -3.97 25.01 -13.23
N GLU A 107 -3.13 24.41 -14.08
CA GLU A 107 -2.13 25.15 -14.87
C GLU A 107 -2.77 26.11 -15.87
N ASN A 108 -3.98 25.80 -16.35
CA ASN A 108 -4.75 26.63 -17.28
C ASN A 108 -5.61 27.69 -16.57
N TYR A 109 -5.71 27.64 -15.23
CA TYR A 109 -6.55 28.54 -14.44
C TYR A 109 -5.74 29.21 -13.31
N PRO A 110 -5.05 30.35 -13.59
CA PRO A 110 -4.20 31.03 -12.62
C PRO A 110 -4.90 31.41 -11.31
N GLN A 111 -6.19 31.74 -11.38
CA GLN A 111 -7.01 32.07 -10.21
C GLN A 111 -7.23 30.85 -9.28
N LEU A 112 -7.40 29.65 -9.86
CA LEU A 112 -7.47 28.41 -9.10
C LEU A 112 -6.13 28.11 -8.45
N LYS A 113 -5.03 28.28 -9.20
CA LYS A 113 -3.67 28.05 -8.68
C LYS A 113 -3.32 28.96 -7.51
N ALA A 114 -3.88 30.17 -7.46
CA ALA A 114 -3.74 31.13 -6.38
C ALA A 114 -4.74 30.93 -5.23
N ASN A 115 -5.71 30.03 -5.36
CA ASN A 115 -6.72 29.79 -4.35
C ASN A 115 -6.14 29.08 -3.13
N THR A 116 -6.25 29.69 -1.95
CA THR A 116 -5.68 29.17 -0.69
C THR A 116 -6.20 27.78 -0.33
N ASN A 117 -7.51 27.53 -0.51
CA ASN A 117 -8.12 26.23 -0.23
C ASN A 117 -7.57 25.14 -1.18
N PHE A 118 -7.36 25.50 -2.45
CA PHE A 118 -6.78 24.58 -3.43
C PHE A 118 -5.35 24.20 -3.06
N ILE A 119 -4.51 25.17 -2.68
CA ILE A 119 -3.14 24.96 -2.23
C ILE A 119 -3.12 24.05 -0.99
N GLN A 120 -3.94 24.34 0.03
CA GLN A 120 -4.03 23.53 1.23
C GLN A 120 -4.44 22.07 0.93
N LEU A 121 -5.42 21.87 0.01
CA LEU A 121 -5.84 20.52 -0.39
C LEU A 121 -4.74 19.77 -1.17
N GLN A 122 -3.96 20.46 -2.00
CA GLN A 122 -2.79 19.88 -2.65
C GLN A 122 -1.73 19.44 -1.64
N ASP A 123 -1.40 20.28 -0.66
CA ASP A 123 -0.43 20.00 0.39
C ASP A 123 -0.89 18.81 1.27
N GLU A 124 -2.18 18.77 1.61
CA GLU A 124 -2.76 17.65 2.34
C GLU A 124 -2.70 16.35 1.54
N LEU A 125 -3.00 16.39 0.23
CA LEU A 125 -2.91 15.21 -0.65
C LEU A 125 -1.46 14.74 -0.77
N ALA A 126 -0.51 15.64 -0.95
CA ALA A 126 0.92 15.31 -1.00
C ALA A 126 1.40 14.70 0.34
N GLY A 127 0.98 15.29 1.45
CA GLY A 127 1.26 14.75 2.78
C GLY A 127 0.65 13.36 3.01
N THR A 128 -0.55 13.12 2.49
CA THR A 128 -1.20 11.82 2.57
C THR A 128 -0.49 10.78 1.70
N GLU A 129 -0.04 11.14 0.48
CA GLU A 129 0.73 10.23 -0.38
C GLU A 129 2.06 9.83 0.28
N ASN A 130 2.76 10.76 0.91
CA ASN A 130 3.99 10.45 1.63
C ASN A 130 3.74 9.47 2.80
N ARG A 131 2.69 9.69 3.59
CA ARG A 131 2.31 8.75 4.67
C ARG A 131 1.88 7.40 4.13
N LEU A 132 1.15 7.38 3.01
CA LEU A 132 0.76 6.15 2.34
C LEU A 132 1.98 5.37 1.81
N ALA A 133 2.99 6.05 1.27
CA ALA A 133 4.23 5.42 0.82
C ALA A 133 4.95 4.71 1.98
N VAL A 134 5.04 5.35 3.16
CA VAL A 134 5.61 4.74 4.37
C VAL A 134 4.76 3.55 4.82
N ALA A 135 3.43 3.70 4.92
CA ALA A 135 2.54 2.62 5.34
C ALA A 135 2.60 1.41 4.40
N ARG A 136 2.70 1.64 3.07
CA ARG A 136 2.90 0.57 2.07
C ARG A 136 4.21 -0.17 2.26
N LYS A 137 5.29 0.56 2.52
CA LYS A 137 6.59 -0.06 2.83
C LYS A 137 6.49 -0.94 4.08
N ASP A 138 5.97 -0.40 5.17
CA ASP A 138 5.81 -1.12 6.44
C ASP A 138 4.95 -2.39 6.28
N TYR A 139 3.85 -2.29 5.52
CA TYR A 139 3.00 -3.44 5.20
C TYR A 139 3.77 -4.50 4.41
N ASN A 140 4.50 -4.10 3.36
CA ASN A 140 5.28 -5.03 2.54
C ASN A 140 6.39 -5.72 3.35
N ASP A 141 7.07 -5.00 4.24
CA ASP A 141 8.08 -5.55 5.12
C ASP A 141 7.48 -6.59 6.09
N ALA A 142 6.31 -6.29 6.68
CA ALA A 142 5.59 -7.22 7.53
C ALA A 142 5.10 -8.46 6.76
N ALA A 143 4.54 -8.28 5.56
CA ALA A 143 4.11 -9.35 4.68
C ALA A 143 5.29 -10.25 4.27
N GLN A 144 6.45 -9.67 3.96
CA GLN A 144 7.67 -10.40 3.65
C GLN A 144 8.13 -11.25 4.84
N ALA A 145 8.19 -10.67 6.03
CA ALA A 145 8.58 -11.38 7.24
C ALA A 145 7.63 -12.55 7.55
N TYR A 146 6.32 -12.33 7.42
CA TYR A 146 5.30 -13.36 7.58
C TYR A 146 5.45 -14.47 6.53
N ASN A 147 5.55 -14.12 5.24
CA ASN A 147 5.69 -15.08 4.15
C ASN A 147 6.97 -15.92 4.28
N ALA A 148 8.08 -15.29 4.67
CA ALA A 148 9.32 -16.01 4.96
C ALA A 148 9.13 -16.99 6.12
N LYS A 149 8.45 -16.58 7.19
CA LYS A 149 8.23 -17.41 8.38
C LYS A 149 7.39 -18.65 8.07
N ILE A 150 6.31 -18.53 7.31
CA ILE A 150 5.45 -19.67 6.94
C ILE A 150 6.12 -20.63 5.95
N LYS A 151 7.14 -20.18 5.22
CA LYS A 151 7.93 -20.99 4.27
C LYS A 151 9.15 -21.64 4.91
N SER A 152 9.62 -21.11 6.05
CA SER A 152 10.84 -21.61 6.70
C SER A 152 10.61 -22.96 7.37
N PHE A 153 11.59 -23.89 7.21
CA PHE A 153 11.60 -25.13 7.97
C PHE A 153 12.05 -24.83 9.43
N PRO A 154 11.44 -25.49 10.43
CA PRO A 154 10.38 -26.48 10.33
C PRO A 154 8.94 -25.88 10.40
N THR A 155 8.79 -24.56 10.55
CA THR A 155 7.49 -23.85 10.71
C THR A 155 6.52 -24.11 9.54
N VAL A 156 7.03 -24.37 8.33
CA VAL A 156 6.22 -24.66 7.14
C VAL A 156 5.28 -25.86 7.34
N LEU A 157 5.66 -26.83 8.17
CA LEU A 157 4.80 -27.98 8.48
C LEU A 157 3.57 -27.54 9.26
N VAL A 158 3.76 -26.73 10.31
CA VAL A 158 2.68 -26.18 11.12
C VAL A 158 1.81 -25.24 10.29
N ALA A 159 2.44 -24.36 9.49
CA ALA A 159 1.72 -23.40 8.65
C ALA A 159 0.78 -24.09 7.66
N ARG A 160 1.25 -25.16 6.99
CA ARG A 160 0.43 -25.94 6.04
C ARG A 160 -0.72 -26.68 6.75
N MET A 161 -0.45 -27.30 7.89
CA MET A 161 -1.49 -28.02 8.66
C MET A 161 -2.59 -27.08 9.16
N MET A 162 -2.25 -25.85 9.52
CA MET A 162 -3.18 -24.84 10.04
C MET A 162 -3.79 -23.93 8.97
N GLY A 163 -3.46 -24.13 7.69
CA GLY A 163 -4.06 -23.40 6.56
C GLY A 163 -3.57 -21.96 6.41
N PHE A 164 -2.41 -21.61 6.94
CA PHE A 164 -1.82 -20.28 6.74
C PHE A 164 -1.39 -20.11 5.29
N GLN A 165 -1.83 -19.00 4.67
CA GLN A 165 -1.55 -18.66 3.28
C GLN A 165 -0.65 -17.43 3.18
N GLU A 166 0.04 -17.30 2.05
CA GLU A 166 0.88 -16.13 1.77
C GLU A 166 0.05 -14.85 1.66
N ARG A 167 0.61 -13.77 2.19
CA ARG A 167 0.06 -12.42 2.04
C ARG A 167 0.58 -11.77 0.77
N SER A 168 -0.34 -11.20 -0.01
CA SER A 168 0.00 -10.42 -1.21
C SER A 168 0.70 -9.13 -0.83
N TYR A 169 1.66 -8.70 -1.66
CA TYR A 169 2.31 -7.40 -1.50
C TYR A 169 1.47 -6.29 -2.12
N PHE A 170 1.55 -5.11 -1.53
CA PHE A 170 1.05 -3.89 -2.14
C PHE A 170 2.06 -3.45 -3.21
N LYS A 171 1.80 -3.76 -4.48
CA LYS A 171 2.68 -3.41 -5.60
C LYS A 171 2.31 -2.03 -6.12
N ALA A 172 3.34 -1.20 -6.39
CA ALA A 172 3.15 0.02 -7.16
C ALA A 172 2.77 -0.32 -8.61
N ASP A 173 2.00 0.57 -9.25
CA ASP A 173 1.64 0.41 -10.66
C ASP A 173 2.93 0.32 -11.51
N PRO A 174 3.05 -0.67 -12.43
CA PRO A 174 4.18 -0.79 -13.33
C PRO A 174 4.43 0.47 -14.18
N GLN A 175 3.41 1.28 -14.43
CA GLN A 175 3.54 2.55 -15.15
C GLN A 175 4.24 3.62 -14.34
N ALA A 176 4.02 3.68 -13.03
CA ALA A 176 4.75 4.59 -12.13
C ALA A 176 6.24 4.27 -12.05
N GLN A 177 6.61 2.99 -12.18
CA GLN A 177 8.01 2.57 -12.22
C GLN A 177 8.75 3.03 -13.50
N LYS A 178 8.07 3.09 -14.65
CA LYS A 178 8.64 3.57 -15.90
C LYS A 178 8.97 5.07 -15.87
N LEU A 179 8.14 5.87 -15.21
CA LEU A 179 8.36 7.31 -15.07
C LEU A 179 9.58 7.63 -14.19
N SER A 180 9.84 6.84 -13.15
CA SER A 180 11.01 7.04 -12.29
C SER A 180 12.34 6.68 -12.96
N LEU A 181 12.34 5.75 -13.91
CA LEU A 181 13.52 5.35 -14.66
C LEU A 181 13.93 6.36 -15.73
N ILE A 182 12.99 7.16 -16.25
CA ILE A 182 13.29 8.20 -17.26
C ILE A 182 14.08 9.36 -16.65
N HIS A 183 13.86 9.68 -15.37
CA HIS A 183 14.60 10.75 -14.69
C HIS A 183 16.04 10.36 -14.27
N ILE A 184 16.37 9.07 -14.24
CA ILE A 184 17.72 8.60 -13.86
C ILE A 184 18.66 8.50 -15.08
N SER A 185 18.15 8.55 -16.31
CA SER A 185 18.90 8.28 -17.52
C SER A 185 19.44 9.51 -18.25
N GLU A 186 19.29 10.74 -17.73
CA GLU A 186 19.99 11.91 -18.25
C GLU A 186 21.28 12.18 -17.45
N PRO A 187 22.45 11.71 -17.95
CA PRO A 187 23.71 12.18 -17.41
C PRO A 187 23.86 13.64 -17.82
N THR A 188 23.93 14.52 -16.82
CA THR A 188 24.31 15.93 -17.01
C THR A 188 25.63 15.93 -17.76
N ARG A 189 25.61 16.19 -19.08
CA ARG A 189 26.79 16.47 -19.89
C ARG A 189 27.32 17.81 -19.41
N LEU A 190 28.28 17.77 -18.51
CA LEU A 190 29.13 18.90 -18.22
C LEU A 190 29.86 19.28 -19.54
N LEU A 191 29.41 20.36 -20.15
CA LEU A 191 30.15 21.01 -21.21
C LEU A 191 31.46 21.53 -20.61
N SER A 192 32.54 20.80 -20.83
CA SER A 192 33.89 21.33 -20.66
C SER A 192 34.09 22.38 -21.74
N ILE A 193 34.09 23.65 -21.35
CA ILE A 193 34.58 24.75 -22.16
C ILE A 193 36.08 24.85 -21.87
N SER A 194 36.88 24.49 -22.83
CA SER A 194 38.29 24.89 -22.91
C SER A 194 38.41 26.23 -23.61
#